data_2bdcce9cb74e57ea28b3280d4010343f
#
_entry.id   2bdcce9cb74e57ea28b3280d4010343f
#
_cell.length_a   1.000
_cell.length_b   1.000
_cell.length_c   1.000
_cell.angle_alpha   90.00
_cell.angle_beta   90.00
_cell.angle_gamma   90.00
#
_symmetry.space_group_name_H-M   'P 1'
#
loop_
_entity.id
_entity.type
_entity.pdbx_description
1 polymer ?
#
loop_
_entity_poly.entity_id
_entity_poly.type
_entity_poly.pdbx_seq_one_letter_code
_entity_poly.pdbx_strand_id
1 'polypeptide(L)'
;MISKAYRLILLAAVIGATPAYAKKRPEPAPVVAPIIVRNFTPIDRFYSARKDAPLWMSNREAQVALIQLMRDAPIDGFARGPALATQIETAIATAQAGNPAAASSADRLMSQALIDYVQSLYTQIPGMTYGDNWVRPKAPGGETILATAARAPSLAAHMNEVWNLNPVYAQLRQAAIEEAKLPGGGQSARLALNLARARFKPPSSKFVLIDIASARLWMYENGTPVDSMKVVVGKNEIDEKSGASLRTPMLAGVMYYAIYNPYWHVPDHLVRLNIAPAAAKLGPGALKGNKYEVVDSWSSNPVIVDPATVDWKAVAAGTAHALLRQKPTGANSMGKMKFPFENGLGIYLHDTPHKEYFKEAKRTLSNGCIRLERAADFGTWMMGHPARPEDTSAELTVPFPRGVPIYVTYLTALPDTGKIAYGKDVYGWDPPSPNTAQTAVQAAGAGS
;
A
#
# COMPACT_ATOMS: atom_id res chain seq x y z
N MET A 1 36.90 16.80 -59.56
CA MET A 1 37.40 17.70 -60.64
C MET A 1 38.06 18.88 -59.99
N ILE A 2 39.34 19.03 -60.31
CA ILE A 2 40.12 20.25 -60.58
C ILE A 2 40.35 21.12 -59.32
N SER A 3 41.56 21.17 -58.80
CA SER A 3 42.91 21.46 -59.24
C SER A 3 43.43 22.81 -58.71
N LYS A 4 44.52 22.75 -57.92
CA LYS A 4 45.73 23.55 -57.93
C LYS A 4 45.65 25.11 -57.86
N ALA A 5 46.47 25.79 -57.06
CA ALA A 5 47.91 25.93 -57.33
C ALA A 5 48.64 26.71 -56.21
N TYR A 6 49.90 26.37 -56.04
CA TYR A 6 50.98 27.01 -55.26
C TYR A 6 51.25 28.44 -55.71
N ARG A 7 51.68 29.34 -54.79
CA ARG A 7 52.69 30.35 -55.05
C ARG A 7 53.59 30.58 -53.82
N LEU A 8 54.82 30.18 -53.96
CA LEU A 8 55.93 30.56 -53.14
C LEU A 8 56.31 32.06 -53.46
N ILE A 9 56.53 32.85 -52.41
CA ILE A 9 57.36 34.10 -52.56
C ILE A 9 58.34 34.11 -51.38
N LEU A 10 59.58 34.00 -51.70
CA LEU A 10 60.73 34.33 -50.85
C LEU A 10 60.85 35.86 -50.79
N LEU A 11 61.04 36.40 -49.58
CA LEU A 11 61.70 37.73 -49.46
C LEU A 11 62.51 37.80 -48.16
N ALA A 12 63.61 38.42 -48.29
CA ALA A 12 64.82 38.46 -47.54
C ALA A 12 64.76 38.95 -46.11
N ALA A 13 65.76 38.51 -45.32
CA ALA A 13 66.02 38.90 -43.95
C ALA A 13 66.41 40.35 -43.79
N VAL A 14 65.85 41.06 -42.84
CA VAL A 14 66.39 42.25 -42.21
C VAL A 14 66.58 41.97 -40.73
N ILE A 15 67.86 41.96 -40.29
CA ILE A 15 68.26 41.82 -38.90
C ILE A 15 68.06 43.16 -38.22
N GLY A 16 67.02 43.30 -37.42
CA GLY A 16 66.75 44.42 -36.49
C GLY A 16 66.86 43.91 -35.07
N ALA A 17 67.82 44.36 -34.30
CA ALA A 17 67.97 44.07 -32.88
C ALA A 17 66.80 44.71 -32.09
N THR A 18 65.99 43.93 -31.49
CA THR A 18 64.97 44.39 -30.55
C THR A 18 65.41 44.21 -29.08
N PRO A 19 65.14 45.16 -28.19
CA PRO A 19 65.54 45.06 -26.79
C PRO A 19 64.80 43.93 -26.09
N ALA A 20 65.52 43.18 -25.23
CA ALA A 20 64.97 42.10 -24.42
C ALA A 20 63.89 42.59 -23.45
N TYR A 21 62.68 42.34 -23.79
CA TYR A 21 61.52 42.47 -22.78
C TYR A 21 61.67 41.33 -21.77
N ALA A 22 61.96 41.67 -20.51
CA ALA A 22 61.92 40.74 -19.40
C ALA A 22 60.53 40.18 -19.28
N LYS A 23 60.29 38.91 -19.56
CA LYS A 23 59.04 38.20 -19.28
C LYS A 23 58.79 38.25 -17.78
N LYS A 24 57.84 39.05 -17.32
CA LYS A 24 57.27 38.91 -15.97
C LYS A 24 56.82 37.46 -15.78
N ARG A 25 57.33 36.79 -14.76
CA ARG A 25 56.81 35.49 -14.32
C ARG A 25 55.28 35.64 -14.09
N PRO A 26 54.45 34.71 -14.62
CA PRO A 26 53.04 34.72 -14.30
C PRO A 26 52.89 34.60 -12.77
N GLU A 27 52.09 35.44 -12.18
CA GLU A 27 51.67 35.34 -10.81
C GLU A 27 51.02 33.96 -10.60
N PRO A 28 51.36 33.22 -9.51
CA PRO A 28 50.69 31.95 -9.25
C PRO A 28 49.18 32.18 -9.11
N ALA A 29 48.41 31.38 -9.85
CA ALA A 29 46.94 31.43 -9.76
C ALA A 29 46.49 31.29 -8.27
N PRO A 30 45.51 32.06 -7.82
CA PRO A 30 45.04 31.95 -6.45
C PRO A 30 44.65 30.51 -6.16
N VAL A 31 45.25 29.93 -5.13
CA VAL A 31 44.87 28.59 -4.63
C VAL A 31 43.44 28.71 -4.10
N VAL A 32 42.48 28.32 -4.91
CA VAL A 32 41.08 28.17 -4.46
C VAL A 32 41.10 27.04 -3.44
N ALA A 33 40.92 27.39 -2.17
CA ALA A 33 40.75 26.39 -1.14
C ALA A 33 39.59 25.44 -1.53
N PRO A 34 39.74 24.12 -1.37
CA PRO A 34 38.67 23.19 -1.73
C PRO A 34 37.41 23.58 -0.98
N ILE A 35 36.32 23.77 -1.71
CA ILE A 35 34.98 23.97 -1.13
C ILE A 35 34.64 22.67 -0.42
N ILE A 36 34.80 22.62 0.90
CA ILE A 36 34.33 21.50 1.72
C ILE A 36 32.80 21.57 1.69
N VAL A 37 32.20 20.82 0.78
CA VAL A 37 30.76 20.60 0.79
C VAL A 37 30.45 19.78 2.04
N ARG A 38 30.12 20.44 3.15
CA ARG A 38 29.59 19.77 4.32
C ARG A 38 28.19 19.25 3.95
N ASN A 39 28.06 17.96 3.76
CA ASN A 39 26.75 17.32 3.65
C ASN A 39 26.06 17.40 5.02
N PHE A 40 25.30 18.45 5.22
CA PHE A 40 24.49 18.59 6.43
C PHE A 40 23.44 17.48 6.49
N THR A 41 23.44 16.72 7.59
CA THR A 41 22.39 15.75 7.87
C THR A 41 21.05 16.46 8.11
N PRO A 42 19.90 15.76 8.03
CA PRO A 42 18.60 16.34 8.41
C PRO A 42 18.61 16.96 9.83
N ILE A 43 19.37 16.35 10.76
CA ILE A 43 19.51 16.84 12.13
C ILE A 43 20.30 18.15 12.15
N ASP A 44 21.42 18.21 11.42
CA ASP A 44 22.24 19.44 11.36
C ASP A 44 21.45 20.61 10.79
N ARG A 45 20.67 20.40 9.74
CA ARG A 45 19.79 21.44 9.16
C ARG A 45 18.73 21.90 10.16
N PHE A 46 18.08 20.95 10.85
CA PHE A 46 17.06 21.26 11.83
C PHE A 46 17.62 22.10 12.99
N TYR A 47 18.75 21.70 13.59
CA TYR A 47 19.33 22.43 14.71
C TYR A 47 19.95 23.77 14.27
N SER A 48 20.61 23.83 13.13
CA SER A 48 21.13 25.11 12.59
C SER A 48 20.02 26.14 12.37
N ALA A 49 18.87 25.71 11.82
CA ALA A 49 17.70 26.59 11.67
C ALA A 49 17.14 27.11 13.00
N ARG A 50 17.36 26.39 14.09
CA ARG A 50 16.97 26.74 15.47
C ARG A 50 18.07 27.46 16.27
N LYS A 51 19.20 27.81 15.65
CA LYS A 51 20.38 28.37 16.32
C LYS A 51 20.86 27.47 17.48
N ASP A 52 20.86 26.17 17.22
CA ASP A 52 21.19 25.07 18.14
C ASP A 52 20.34 25.02 19.44
N ALA A 53 19.16 25.66 19.46
CA ALA A 53 18.24 25.56 20.58
C ALA A 53 17.78 24.10 20.78
N PRO A 54 17.86 23.56 22.01
CA PRO A 54 17.51 22.16 22.28
C PRO A 54 16.03 21.91 22.04
N LEU A 55 15.71 20.69 21.62
CA LEU A 55 14.32 20.20 21.46
C LEU A 55 13.87 19.41 22.70
N TRP A 56 14.77 18.59 23.24
CA TRP A 56 14.47 17.59 24.27
C TRP A 56 15.00 17.96 25.66
N MET A 57 16.21 18.48 25.76
CA MET A 57 16.92 18.64 27.06
C MET A 57 16.21 19.56 28.04
N SER A 58 15.39 20.48 27.56
CA SER A 58 14.54 21.35 28.40
C SER A 58 13.16 20.76 28.72
N ASN A 59 12.84 19.56 28.24
CA ASN A 59 11.49 18.96 28.37
C ASN A 59 11.57 17.53 28.92
N ARG A 60 11.56 17.40 30.24
CA ARG A 60 11.66 16.09 30.91
C ARG A 60 10.51 15.15 30.57
N GLU A 61 9.29 15.67 30.41
CA GLU A 61 8.15 14.84 30.06
C GLU A 61 8.32 14.20 28.67
N ALA A 62 8.83 14.97 27.69
CA ALA A 62 9.12 14.46 26.37
C ALA A 62 10.25 13.44 26.36
N GLN A 63 11.28 13.62 27.21
CA GLN A 63 12.34 12.62 27.37
C GLN A 63 11.77 11.28 27.84
N VAL A 64 10.93 11.31 28.90
CA VAL A 64 10.29 10.11 29.46
C VAL A 64 9.39 9.45 28.40
N ALA A 65 8.59 10.24 27.69
CA ALA A 65 7.69 9.73 26.65
C ALA A 65 8.47 9.09 25.49
N LEU A 66 9.58 9.69 25.04
CA LEU A 66 10.44 9.11 24.00
C LEU A 66 11.10 7.81 24.46
N ILE A 67 11.62 7.77 25.70
CA ILE A 67 12.22 6.56 26.26
C ILE A 67 11.18 5.43 26.30
N GLN A 68 9.96 5.72 26.75
CA GLN A 68 8.89 4.72 26.77
C GLN A 68 8.51 4.28 25.35
N LEU A 69 8.41 5.22 24.41
CA LEU A 69 8.18 4.90 23.00
C LEU A 69 9.25 3.95 22.44
N MET A 70 10.51 4.17 22.78
CA MET A 70 11.61 3.29 22.35
C MET A 70 11.53 1.91 22.99
N ARG A 71 11.12 1.81 24.25
CA ARG A 71 10.91 0.52 24.93
C ARG A 71 9.79 -0.29 24.29
N ASP A 72 8.71 0.37 23.86
CA ASP A 72 7.55 -0.26 23.22
C ASP A 72 7.76 -0.52 21.71
N ALA A 73 8.77 0.09 21.11
CA ALA A 73 9.00 0.07 19.67
C ALA A 73 9.18 -1.34 19.03
N PRO A 74 9.61 -2.40 19.73
CA PRO A 74 9.59 -3.76 19.19
C PRO A 74 8.20 -4.24 18.78
N ILE A 75 7.13 -3.76 19.44
CA ILE A 75 5.74 -4.04 19.07
C ILE A 75 5.45 -3.56 17.63
N ASP A 76 6.05 -2.45 17.26
CA ASP A 76 5.95 -1.84 15.94
C ASP A 76 6.97 -2.44 14.93
N GLY A 77 7.75 -3.44 15.36
CA GLY A 77 8.80 -4.08 14.56
C GLY A 77 10.14 -3.32 14.57
N PHE A 78 10.31 -2.31 15.44
CA PHE A 78 11.57 -1.58 15.60
C PHE A 78 12.40 -2.19 16.74
N ALA A 79 13.04 -3.33 16.45
CA ALA A 79 13.71 -4.17 17.45
C ALA A 79 14.84 -3.48 18.24
N ARG A 80 15.51 -2.46 17.67
CA ARG A 80 16.60 -1.72 18.35
C ARG A 80 16.13 -0.68 19.36
N GLY A 81 14.81 -0.47 19.46
CA GLY A 81 14.22 0.53 20.38
C GLY A 81 14.71 0.44 21.82
N PRO A 82 14.67 -0.72 22.51
CA PRO A 82 15.13 -0.85 23.88
C PRO A 82 16.59 -0.48 24.09
N ALA A 83 17.47 -0.83 23.16
CA ALA A 83 18.89 -0.43 23.23
C ALA A 83 19.05 1.09 23.08
N LEU A 84 18.26 1.73 22.20
CA LEU A 84 18.23 3.18 22.06
C LEU A 84 17.69 3.86 23.33
N ALA A 85 16.67 3.30 23.97
CA ALA A 85 16.15 3.81 25.24
C ALA A 85 17.26 3.89 26.30
N THR A 86 18.03 2.81 26.47
CA THR A 86 19.17 2.77 27.42
C THR A 86 20.28 3.76 27.03
N GLN A 87 20.60 3.92 25.75
CA GLN A 87 21.57 4.90 25.28
C GLN A 87 21.10 6.34 25.56
N ILE A 88 19.82 6.64 25.35
CA ILE A 88 19.22 7.94 25.64
C ILE A 88 19.29 8.24 27.16
N GLU A 89 18.93 7.29 28.02
CA GLU A 89 19.01 7.45 29.49
C GLU A 89 20.45 7.76 29.94
N THR A 90 21.42 7.02 29.41
CA THR A 90 22.84 7.24 29.69
C THR A 90 23.30 8.63 29.23
N ALA A 91 22.89 9.03 28.00
CA ALA A 91 23.28 10.34 27.47
C ALA A 91 22.66 11.50 28.27
N ILE A 92 21.42 11.38 28.71
CA ILE A 92 20.76 12.36 29.60
C ILE A 92 21.49 12.46 30.93
N ALA A 93 21.82 11.34 31.56
CA ALA A 93 22.56 11.33 32.84
C ALA A 93 23.94 12.01 32.70
N THR A 94 24.67 11.72 31.61
CA THR A 94 25.97 12.36 31.32
C THR A 94 25.82 13.87 31.08
N ALA A 95 24.77 14.31 30.42
CA ALA A 95 24.49 15.72 30.17
C ALA A 95 24.16 16.48 31.46
N GLN A 96 23.47 15.85 32.41
CA GLN A 96 23.11 16.42 33.72
C GLN A 96 24.33 16.63 34.63
N ALA A 97 25.45 15.94 34.35
CA ALA A 97 26.71 16.17 35.06
C ALA A 97 27.42 17.49 34.67
N GLY A 98 26.79 18.38 33.88
CA GLY A 98 27.21 19.75 33.64
C GLY A 98 28.07 19.98 32.39
N ASN A 99 28.11 19.04 31.46
CA ASN A 99 28.83 19.19 30.18
C ASN A 99 27.90 19.67 29.05
N PRO A 100 28.03 20.92 28.53
CA PRO A 100 27.19 21.46 27.45
C PRO A 100 27.28 20.65 26.15
N ALA A 101 28.46 20.11 25.80
CA ALA A 101 28.64 19.30 24.63
C ALA A 101 27.91 17.97 24.76
N ALA A 102 27.87 17.38 25.95
CA ALA A 102 27.08 16.17 26.23
C ALA A 102 25.57 16.44 26.12
N ALA A 103 25.08 17.60 26.53
CA ALA A 103 23.69 18.00 26.39
C ALA A 103 23.27 18.12 24.93
N SER A 104 24.08 18.76 24.09
CA SER A 104 23.82 18.83 22.63
C SER A 104 23.85 17.45 21.98
N SER A 105 24.79 16.59 22.39
CA SER A 105 24.88 15.21 21.87
C SER A 105 23.65 14.37 22.25
N ALA A 106 23.19 14.48 23.51
CA ALA A 106 21.98 13.78 23.97
C ALA A 106 20.72 14.25 23.22
N ASP A 107 20.60 15.56 22.98
CA ASP A 107 19.48 16.15 22.26
C ASP A 107 19.41 15.64 20.79
N ARG A 108 20.57 15.56 20.13
CA ARG A 108 20.69 15.01 18.76
C ARG A 108 20.46 13.51 18.71
N LEU A 109 20.90 12.74 19.72
CA LEU A 109 20.62 11.30 19.81
C LEU A 109 19.12 11.02 19.90
N MET A 110 18.39 11.78 20.74
CA MET A 110 16.93 11.66 20.85
C MET A 110 16.23 12.01 19.54
N SER A 111 16.70 13.04 18.84
CA SER A 111 16.20 13.40 17.52
C SER A 111 16.43 12.31 16.49
N GLN A 112 17.59 11.67 16.47
CA GLN A 112 17.88 10.55 15.57
C GLN A 112 17.01 9.34 15.88
N ALA A 113 16.84 9.02 17.17
CA ALA A 113 15.98 7.92 17.59
C ALA A 113 14.52 8.11 17.12
N LEU A 114 13.98 9.34 17.24
CA LEU A 114 12.66 9.67 16.73
C LEU A 114 12.57 9.52 15.20
N ILE A 115 13.55 10.05 14.46
CA ILE A 115 13.60 9.93 12.99
C ILE A 115 13.57 8.45 12.58
N ASP A 116 14.48 7.66 13.14
CA ASP A 116 14.64 6.26 12.81
C ASP A 116 13.38 5.45 13.11
N TYR A 117 12.76 5.69 14.26
CA TYR A 117 11.51 5.06 14.64
C TYR A 117 10.37 5.42 13.68
N VAL A 118 10.14 6.72 13.46
CA VAL A 118 9.05 7.17 12.58
C VAL A 118 9.23 6.63 11.17
N GLN A 119 10.45 6.67 10.62
CA GLN A 119 10.71 6.14 9.29
C GLN A 119 10.49 4.63 9.20
N SER A 120 10.76 3.89 10.27
CA SER A 120 10.51 2.44 10.32
C SER A 120 9.04 2.06 10.22
N LEU A 121 8.13 2.95 10.59
CA LEU A 121 6.68 2.73 10.49
C LEU A 121 6.18 2.72 9.03
N TYR A 122 6.91 3.34 8.10
CA TYR A 122 6.52 3.49 6.70
C TYR A 122 7.12 2.41 5.80
N THR A 123 7.17 1.18 6.30
CA THR A 123 7.57 0.02 5.49
C THR A 123 6.39 -0.54 4.69
N GLN A 124 6.68 -1.14 3.54
CA GLN A 124 5.65 -1.83 2.77
C GLN A 124 5.08 -3.01 3.56
N ILE A 125 3.77 -3.22 3.47
CA ILE A 125 3.10 -4.36 4.08
C ILE A 125 3.49 -5.64 3.31
N PRO A 126 4.01 -6.67 3.99
CA PRO A 126 4.38 -7.91 3.33
C PRO A 126 3.21 -8.54 2.56
N GLY A 127 3.43 -8.87 1.29
CA GLY A 127 2.42 -9.48 0.43
C GLY A 127 1.36 -8.51 -0.13
N MET A 128 1.45 -7.21 0.13
CA MET A 128 0.54 -6.20 -0.43
C MET A 128 1.05 -5.67 -1.77
N THR A 129 0.20 -5.68 -2.78
CA THR A 129 0.44 -5.01 -4.07
C THR A 129 -0.11 -3.58 -4.02
N TYR A 130 0.71 -2.62 -4.44
CA TYR A 130 0.34 -1.19 -4.47
C TYR A 130 0.11 -0.77 -5.93
N GLY A 131 -1.13 -0.49 -6.29
CA GLY A 131 -1.51 -0.06 -7.63
C GLY A 131 -1.37 1.44 -7.86
N ASP A 132 -1.30 2.24 -6.80
CA ASP A 132 -1.17 3.70 -6.88
C ASP A 132 -0.05 4.19 -5.95
N ASN A 133 0.75 5.15 -6.44
CA ASN A 133 1.84 5.74 -5.66
C ASN A 133 1.35 6.57 -4.47
N TRP A 134 0.12 7.06 -4.51
CA TRP A 134 -0.45 7.86 -3.43
C TRP A 134 -0.68 7.04 -2.15
N VAL A 135 -0.98 5.75 -2.28
CA VAL A 135 -1.18 4.83 -1.14
C VAL A 135 0.08 4.04 -0.77
N ARG A 136 1.15 4.17 -1.56
CA ARG A 136 2.43 3.50 -1.26
C ARG A 136 3.09 4.15 -0.04
N PRO A 137 3.54 3.38 0.95
CA PRO A 137 4.23 3.93 2.12
C PRO A 137 5.43 4.77 1.70
N LYS A 138 5.46 6.02 2.19
CA LYS A 138 6.55 6.96 1.94
C LYS A 138 6.89 7.65 3.25
N ALA A 139 8.04 7.32 3.81
CA ALA A 139 8.52 7.91 5.04
C ALA A 139 8.75 9.42 4.87
N PRO A 140 8.34 10.25 5.84
CA PRO A 140 8.68 11.65 5.86
C PRO A 140 10.19 11.83 6.06
N GLY A 141 10.74 12.91 5.51
CA GLY A 141 12.14 13.27 5.73
C GLY A 141 12.42 13.61 7.20
N GLY A 142 13.64 13.33 7.68
CA GLY A 142 14.00 13.54 9.07
C GLY A 142 13.78 14.99 9.56
N GLU A 143 14.06 15.97 8.72
CA GLU A 143 13.80 17.39 9.04
C GLU A 143 12.29 17.67 9.21
N THR A 144 11.44 17.08 8.38
CA THR A 144 9.97 17.18 8.49
C THR A 144 9.48 16.55 9.81
N ILE A 145 10.02 15.38 10.18
CA ILE A 145 9.69 14.69 11.43
C ILE A 145 10.00 15.60 12.62
N LEU A 146 11.21 16.13 12.68
CA LEU A 146 11.63 17.00 13.77
C LEU A 146 10.87 18.33 13.82
N ALA A 147 10.60 18.92 12.65
CA ALA A 147 9.82 20.15 12.56
C ALA A 147 8.37 19.95 13.00
N THR A 148 7.79 18.76 12.73
CA THR A 148 6.44 18.40 13.20
C THR A 148 6.44 18.25 14.73
N ALA A 149 7.41 17.52 15.28
CA ALA A 149 7.56 17.35 16.72
C ALA A 149 7.76 18.70 17.44
N ALA A 150 8.61 19.57 16.90
CA ALA A 150 8.89 20.89 17.48
C ALA A 150 7.68 21.85 17.46
N ARG A 151 6.73 21.67 16.55
CA ARG A 151 5.49 22.47 16.45
C ARG A 151 4.31 21.87 17.18
N ALA A 152 4.45 20.66 17.70
CA ALA A 152 3.38 20.03 18.47
C ALA A 152 3.06 20.86 19.73
N PRO A 153 1.79 21.02 20.09
CA PRO A 153 1.38 21.73 21.32
C PRO A 153 2.03 21.15 22.59
N SER A 154 2.24 19.83 22.60
CA SER A 154 3.01 19.11 23.60
C SER A 154 3.89 18.07 22.91
N LEU A 155 5.20 18.17 23.09
CA LEU A 155 6.15 17.21 22.54
C LEU A 155 5.96 15.82 23.17
N ALA A 156 5.65 15.77 24.48
CA ALA A 156 5.35 14.51 25.17
C ALA A 156 4.07 13.83 24.63
N ALA A 157 3.00 14.59 24.44
CA ALA A 157 1.77 14.07 23.84
C ALA A 157 2.01 13.57 22.40
N HIS A 158 2.82 14.30 21.62
CA HIS A 158 3.19 13.88 20.27
C HIS A 158 3.91 12.52 20.27
N MET A 159 4.77 12.24 21.25
CA MET A 159 5.43 10.92 21.37
C MET A 159 4.41 9.80 21.62
N ASN A 160 3.32 10.09 22.31
CA ASN A 160 2.26 9.13 22.59
C ASN A 160 1.33 8.89 21.39
N GLU A 161 1.44 9.64 20.30
CA GLU A 161 0.56 9.56 19.13
C GLU A 161 1.31 9.33 17.80
N VAL A 162 2.62 9.55 17.78
CA VAL A 162 3.42 9.49 16.54
C VAL A 162 3.33 8.15 15.80
N TRP A 163 3.04 7.07 16.52
CA TRP A 163 2.84 5.73 16.01
C TRP A 163 1.42 5.50 15.44
N ASN A 164 0.47 6.41 15.63
CA ASN A 164 -0.91 6.25 15.20
C ASN A 164 -1.03 6.39 13.67
N LEU A 165 -0.96 5.27 12.98
CA LEU A 165 -1.07 5.21 11.52
C LEU A 165 -2.52 5.23 11.05
N ASN A 166 -3.37 4.50 11.73
CA ASN A 166 -4.81 4.38 11.47
C ASN A 166 -5.51 3.74 12.70
N PRO A 167 -6.84 3.84 12.80
CA PRO A 167 -7.59 3.34 13.98
C PRO A 167 -7.42 1.85 14.26
N VAL A 168 -7.30 1.02 13.23
CA VAL A 168 -7.11 -0.43 13.40
C VAL A 168 -5.73 -0.73 13.96
N TYR A 169 -4.70 -0.09 13.40
CA TYR A 169 -3.33 -0.22 13.90
C TYR A 169 -3.23 0.22 15.36
N ALA A 170 -3.84 1.37 15.70
CA ALA A 170 -3.81 1.90 17.05
C ALA A 170 -4.38 0.92 18.08
N GLN A 171 -5.52 0.32 17.79
CA GLN A 171 -6.17 -0.64 18.69
C GLN A 171 -5.40 -1.97 18.80
N LEU A 172 -4.87 -2.48 17.68
CA LEU A 172 -4.01 -3.67 17.69
C LEU A 172 -2.72 -3.43 18.48
N ARG A 173 -2.12 -2.25 18.35
CA ARG A 173 -0.92 -1.87 19.08
C ARG A 173 -1.18 -1.80 20.59
N GLN A 174 -2.28 -1.17 20.99
CA GLN A 174 -2.67 -1.11 22.40
C GLN A 174 -2.88 -2.51 22.98
N ALA A 175 -3.54 -3.41 22.26
CA ALA A 175 -3.72 -4.79 22.67
C ALA A 175 -2.37 -5.52 22.81
N ALA A 176 -1.42 -5.28 21.91
CA ALA A 176 -0.08 -5.87 21.99
C ALA A 176 0.70 -5.37 23.22
N ILE A 177 0.54 -4.09 23.58
CA ILE A 177 1.12 -3.54 24.82
C ILE A 177 0.53 -4.24 26.07
N GLU A 178 -0.78 -4.41 26.10
CA GLU A 178 -1.44 -5.09 27.23
C GLU A 178 -1.03 -6.59 27.31
N GLU A 179 -0.96 -7.27 26.17
CA GLU A 179 -0.51 -8.66 26.10
C GLU A 179 0.94 -8.81 26.60
N ALA A 180 1.83 -7.88 26.27
CA ALA A 180 3.22 -7.88 26.70
C ALA A 180 3.39 -7.68 28.21
N LYS A 181 2.43 -7.09 28.92
CA LYS A 181 2.44 -6.88 30.38
C LYS A 181 2.05 -8.15 31.18
N LEU A 182 1.45 -9.15 30.53
CA LEU A 182 1.00 -10.37 31.19
C LEU A 182 2.20 -11.22 31.64
N PRO A 183 2.11 -11.98 32.76
CA PRO A 183 3.17 -12.89 33.20
C PRO A 183 3.53 -13.91 32.12
N GLY A 184 4.81 -13.96 31.73
CA GLY A 184 5.27 -14.75 30.60
C GLY A 184 4.84 -14.18 29.24
N GLY A 185 4.30 -12.96 29.24
CA GLY A 185 3.77 -12.29 28.09
C GLY A 185 4.85 -11.87 27.10
N GLY A 186 4.51 -12.02 25.86
CA GLY A 186 5.20 -11.48 24.70
C GLY A 186 4.15 -11.30 23.63
N GLN A 187 4.42 -10.45 22.65
CA GLN A 187 3.51 -10.28 21.52
C GLN A 187 3.32 -11.62 20.81
N SER A 188 2.08 -12.11 20.69
CA SER A 188 1.80 -13.31 19.92
C SER A 188 2.20 -13.11 18.45
N ALA A 189 2.76 -14.14 17.82
CA ALA A 189 3.16 -14.09 16.41
C ALA A 189 2.00 -13.68 15.50
N ARG A 190 0.79 -14.09 15.86
CA ARG A 190 -0.44 -13.72 15.15
C ARG A 190 -0.75 -12.23 15.27
N LEU A 191 -0.63 -11.66 16.48
CA LEU A 191 -0.89 -10.23 16.69
C LEU A 191 0.20 -9.38 16.02
N ALA A 192 1.46 -9.79 16.09
CA ALA A 192 2.56 -9.15 15.38
C ALA A 192 2.33 -9.09 13.86
N LEU A 193 1.89 -10.21 13.28
CA LEU A 193 1.56 -10.28 11.84
C LEU A 193 0.38 -9.37 11.47
N ASN A 194 -0.66 -9.34 12.30
CA ASN A 194 -1.81 -8.47 12.04
C ASN A 194 -1.46 -6.99 12.19
N LEU A 195 -0.59 -6.62 13.13
CA LEU A 195 -0.02 -5.27 13.20
C LEU A 195 0.75 -4.91 11.91
N ALA A 196 1.58 -5.82 11.41
CA ALA A 196 2.29 -5.59 10.16
C ALA A 196 1.32 -5.40 8.98
N ARG A 197 0.24 -6.19 8.89
CA ARG A 197 -0.81 -6.09 7.86
C ARG A 197 -1.69 -4.84 7.99
N ALA A 198 -1.79 -4.27 9.18
CA ALA A 198 -2.52 -3.02 9.45
C ALA A 198 -1.65 -1.76 9.35
N ARG A 199 -0.36 -1.89 8.98
CA ARG A 199 0.62 -0.79 8.95
C ARG A 199 0.47 0.10 7.70
N PHE A 200 -0.73 0.56 7.41
CA PHE A 200 -0.98 1.54 6.36
C PHE A 200 -1.30 2.91 6.96
N LYS A 201 -0.88 3.97 6.27
CA LYS A 201 -1.22 5.35 6.61
C LYS A 201 -2.06 5.91 5.47
N PRO A 202 -3.38 6.04 5.63
CA PRO A 202 -4.21 6.64 4.58
C PRO A 202 -3.78 8.08 4.32
N PRO A 203 -3.59 8.47 3.04
CA PRO A 203 -3.24 9.85 2.69
C PRO A 203 -4.44 10.81 2.75
N SER A 204 -5.63 10.28 3.03
CA SER A 204 -6.90 11.01 3.12
C SER A 204 -7.65 10.60 4.37
N SER A 205 -8.44 11.52 4.94
CA SER A 205 -9.34 11.24 6.05
C SER A 205 -10.51 10.33 5.65
N LYS A 206 -10.83 10.25 4.34
CA LYS A 206 -11.82 9.35 3.75
C LYS A 206 -11.09 8.20 3.07
N PHE A 207 -11.34 6.96 3.51
CA PHE A 207 -10.76 5.75 2.93
C PHE A 207 -11.61 4.52 3.16
N VAL A 208 -11.34 3.48 2.40
CA VAL A 208 -11.99 2.16 2.48
C VAL A 208 -11.01 1.15 3.03
N LEU A 209 -11.47 0.35 3.99
CA LEU A 209 -10.76 -0.83 4.47
C LEU A 209 -11.60 -2.06 4.17
N ILE A 210 -11.01 -3.05 3.54
CA ILE A 210 -11.60 -4.38 3.35
C ILE A 210 -10.70 -5.39 4.05
N ASP A 211 -11.29 -6.13 4.98
CA ASP A 211 -10.64 -7.30 5.53
C ASP A 211 -11.18 -8.57 4.85
N ILE A 212 -10.28 -9.28 4.23
CA ILE A 212 -10.57 -10.52 3.50
C ILE A 212 -10.99 -11.63 4.46
N ALA A 213 -10.35 -11.75 5.63
CA ALA A 213 -10.58 -12.86 6.55
C ALA A 213 -11.98 -12.84 7.12
N SER A 214 -12.50 -11.67 7.50
CA SER A 214 -13.89 -11.49 7.97
C SER A 214 -14.89 -11.29 6.82
N ALA A 215 -14.40 -11.09 5.59
CA ALA A 215 -15.18 -10.70 4.43
C ALA A 215 -16.09 -9.50 4.72
N ARG A 216 -15.47 -8.40 5.19
CA ARG A 216 -16.15 -7.18 5.58
C ARG A 216 -15.44 -5.95 5.04
N LEU A 217 -16.23 -4.94 4.68
CA LEU A 217 -15.79 -3.61 4.25
C LEU A 217 -16.21 -2.59 5.31
N TRP A 218 -15.32 -1.64 5.62
CA TRP A 218 -15.59 -0.44 6.41
C TRP A 218 -15.31 0.81 5.60
N MET A 219 -16.18 1.79 5.75
CA MET A 219 -16.06 3.14 5.23
C MET A 219 -15.59 4.07 6.35
N TYR A 220 -14.45 4.70 6.20
CA TYR A 220 -13.85 5.58 7.22
C TYR A 220 -13.91 7.04 6.80
N GLU A 221 -14.28 7.91 7.74
CA GLU A 221 -14.11 9.36 7.66
C GLU A 221 -13.51 9.89 8.98
N ASN A 222 -12.48 10.73 8.86
CA ASN A 222 -11.81 11.36 9.99
C ASN A 222 -11.41 10.37 11.12
N GLY A 223 -10.92 9.20 10.71
CA GLY A 223 -10.47 8.16 11.64
C GLY A 223 -11.59 7.33 12.28
N THR A 224 -12.86 7.56 11.92
CA THR A 224 -14.01 6.84 12.46
C THR A 224 -14.70 6.03 11.36
N PRO A 225 -15.08 4.76 11.60
CA PRO A 225 -15.91 4.00 10.65
C PRO A 225 -17.33 4.58 10.66
N VAL A 226 -17.77 5.12 9.52
CA VAL A 226 -19.11 5.70 9.36
C VAL A 226 -20.15 4.68 8.92
N ASP A 227 -19.73 3.62 8.22
CA ASP A 227 -20.58 2.47 7.86
C ASP A 227 -19.71 1.24 7.57
N SER A 228 -20.34 0.07 7.57
CA SER A 228 -19.70 -1.19 7.19
C SER A 228 -20.70 -2.12 6.53
N MET A 229 -20.21 -2.99 5.65
CA MET A 229 -21.05 -4.00 4.99
C MET A 229 -20.31 -5.32 4.82
N LYS A 230 -21.08 -6.38 4.58
CA LYS A 230 -20.52 -7.66 4.16
C LYS A 230 -20.01 -7.58 2.73
N VAL A 231 -18.98 -8.34 2.44
CA VAL A 231 -18.48 -8.55 1.08
C VAL A 231 -18.32 -10.04 0.80
N VAL A 232 -18.26 -10.38 -0.49
CA VAL A 232 -17.82 -11.71 -0.95
C VAL A 232 -16.43 -11.55 -1.52
N VAL A 233 -15.51 -12.38 -1.09
CA VAL A 233 -14.10 -12.40 -1.53
C VAL A 233 -13.78 -13.71 -2.26
N GLY A 234 -12.58 -13.81 -2.78
CA GLY A 234 -12.12 -14.97 -3.56
C GLY A 234 -12.12 -16.27 -2.79
N LYS A 235 -12.28 -17.38 -3.48
CA LYS A 235 -12.19 -18.75 -2.95
C LYS A 235 -10.75 -19.04 -2.49
N ASN A 236 -10.60 -19.88 -1.48
CA ASN A 236 -9.30 -20.42 -1.08
C ASN A 236 -8.92 -21.63 -1.97
N GLU A 237 -8.81 -21.38 -3.25
CA GLU A 237 -8.57 -22.41 -4.24
C GLU A 237 -7.55 -21.89 -5.28
N ILE A 238 -6.84 -22.81 -5.89
CA ILE A 238 -6.12 -22.60 -7.14
C ILE A 238 -6.98 -23.28 -8.21
N ASP A 239 -7.28 -22.59 -9.27
CA ASP A 239 -7.97 -23.18 -10.41
C ASP A 239 -7.06 -24.24 -11.03
N GLU A 240 -7.47 -25.50 -10.95
CA GLU A 240 -6.66 -26.66 -11.36
C GLU A 240 -6.27 -26.64 -12.85
N LYS A 241 -7.08 -25.99 -13.68
CA LYS A 241 -6.88 -25.98 -15.13
C LYS A 241 -6.02 -24.81 -15.59
N SER A 242 -6.13 -23.65 -14.94
CA SER A 242 -5.35 -22.45 -15.29
C SER A 242 -4.14 -22.22 -14.39
N GLY A 243 -4.08 -22.86 -13.22
CA GLY A 243 -3.10 -22.61 -12.18
C GLY A 243 -3.30 -21.25 -11.50
N ALA A 244 -4.35 -20.49 -11.84
CA ALA A 244 -4.61 -19.17 -11.27
C ALA A 244 -5.15 -19.26 -9.85
N SER A 245 -4.62 -18.44 -8.96
CA SER A 245 -5.20 -18.29 -7.62
C SER A 245 -6.54 -17.57 -7.70
N LEU A 246 -7.57 -18.16 -7.09
CA LEU A 246 -8.90 -17.54 -6.97
C LEU A 246 -9.04 -16.70 -5.70
N ARG A 247 -7.99 -16.59 -4.87
CA ARG A 247 -7.96 -15.78 -3.66
C ARG A 247 -7.98 -14.30 -4.02
N THR A 248 -8.65 -13.49 -3.21
CA THR A 248 -8.47 -12.03 -3.25
C THR A 248 -7.10 -11.72 -2.65
N PRO A 249 -6.19 -11.07 -3.39
CA PRO A 249 -4.88 -10.68 -2.85
C PRO A 249 -4.99 -9.45 -1.94
N MET A 250 -3.97 -9.21 -1.11
CA MET A 250 -3.83 -7.94 -0.40
C MET A 250 -3.42 -6.85 -1.39
N LEU A 251 -4.17 -5.74 -1.40
CA LEU A 251 -4.06 -4.66 -2.38
C LEU A 251 -4.20 -3.29 -1.71
N ALA A 252 -3.48 -2.30 -2.22
CA ALA A 252 -3.73 -0.90 -1.92
C ALA A 252 -3.81 -0.12 -3.24
N GLY A 253 -4.81 0.72 -3.36
CA GLY A 253 -5.03 1.54 -4.56
C GLY A 253 -5.91 2.75 -4.27
N VAL A 254 -6.33 3.42 -5.33
CA VAL A 254 -7.22 4.58 -5.25
C VAL A 254 -8.38 4.39 -6.21
N MET A 255 -9.58 4.60 -5.73
CA MET A 255 -10.79 4.61 -6.55
C MET A 255 -11.11 6.05 -6.96
N TYR A 256 -11.27 6.28 -8.26
CA TYR A 256 -11.53 7.61 -8.83
C TYR A 256 -12.93 7.76 -9.42
N TYR A 257 -13.60 6.65 -9.73
CA TYR A 257 -14.91 6.64 -10.37
C TYR A 257 -15.66 5.33 -10.14
N ALA A 258 -16.96 5.35 -10.41
CA ALA A 258 -17.79 4.17 -10.58
C ALA A 258 -18.20 4.01 -12.05
N ILE A 259 -18.53 2.81 -12.46
CA ILE A 259 -19.16 2.51 -13.73
C ILE A 259 -20.58 1.99 -13.44
N TYR A 260 -21.58 2.68 -13.96
CA TYR A 260 -22.99 2.26 -13.88
C TYR A 260 -23.33 1.31 -15.03
N ASN A 261 -24.15 0.33 -14.74
CA ASN A 261 -24.60 -0.70 -15.69
C ASN A 261 -23.43 -1.25 -16.52
N PRO A 262 -22.37 -1.80 -15.87
CA PRO A 262 -21.18 -2.26 -16.55
C PRO A 262 -21.46 -3.48 -17.40
N TYR A 263 -20.81 -3.60 -18.55
CA TYR A 263 -20.59 -4.90 -19.16
C TYR A 263 -19.64 -5.71 -18.27
N TRP A 264 -19.86 -7.00 -18.17
CA TRP A 264 -18.85 -7.89 -17.61
C TRP A 264 -17.99 -8.45 -18.73
N HIS A 265 -16.80 -7.92 -18.88
CA HIS A 265 -15.77 -8.51 -19.74
C HIS A 265 -15.28 -9.80 -19.09
N VAL A 266 -15.62 -10.93 -19.70
CA VAL A 266 -15.37 -12.24 -19.10
C VAL A 266 -13.88 -12.58 -19.25
N PRO A 267 -13.16 -12.84 -18.14
CA PRO A 267 -11.77 -13.28 -18.21
C PRO A 267 -11.60 -14.53 -19.07
N ASP A 268 -10.55 -14.59 -19.89
CA ASP A 268 -10.31 -15.67 -20.85
C ASP A 268 -10.38 -17.06 -20.22
N HIS A 269 -9.78 -17.25 -19.04
CA HIS A 269 -9.84 -18.53 -18.33
C HIS A 269 -11.29 -18.95 -17.99
N LEU A 270 -12.17 -18.01 -17.64
CA LEU A 270 -13.58 -18.31 -17.39
C LEU A 270 -14.35 -18.60 -18.66
N VAL A 271 -14.01 -17.92 -19.78
CA VAL A 271 -14.56 -18.26 -21.09
C VAL A 271 -14.20 -19.70 -21.42
N ARG A 272 -12.91 -20.03 -21.36
CA ARG A 272 -12.39 -21.36 -21.72
C ARG A 272 -12.93 -22.47 -20.83
N LEU A 273 -13.00 -22.26 -19.51
CA LEU A 273 -13.31 -23.33 -18.55
C LEU A 273 -14.82 -23.54 -18.32
N ASN A 274 -15.60 -22.47 -18.45
CA ASN A 274 -17.01 -22.49 -18.05
C ASN A 274 -17.97 -22.28 -19.23
N ILE A 275 -17.66 -21.36 -20.15
CA ILE A 275 -18.60 -20.93 -21.20
C ILE A 275 -18.40 -21.71 -22.48
N ALA A 276 -17.16 -21.83 -22.96
CA ALA A 276 -16.84 -22.49 -24.20
C ALA A 276 -17.23 -23.99 -24.20
N PRO A 277 -17.04 -24.80 -23.14
CA PRO A 277 -17.53 -26.16 -23.08
C PRO A 277 -19.03 -26.28 -23.24
N ALA A 278 -19.80 -25.36 -22.61
CA ALA A 278 -21.25 -25.32 -22.74
C ALA A 278 -21.68 -24.94 -24.18
N ALA A 279 -21.02 -23.91 -24.75
CA ALA A 279 -21.27 -23.52 -26.15
C ALA A 279 -20.91 -24.61 -27.17
N ALA A 280 -19.81 -25.35 -26.93
CA ALA A 280 -19.41 -26.47 -27.77
C ALA A 280 -20.38 -27.65 -27.68
N LYS A 281 -21.00 -27.92 -26.52
CA LYS A 281 -21.93 -29.00 -26.28
C LYS A 281 -23.37 -28.70 -26.72
N LEU A 282 -23.85 -27.49 -26.35
CA LEU A 282 -25.27 -27.09 -26.53
C LEU A 282 -25.48 -26.17 -27.72
N GLY A 283 -24.41 -25.83 -28.43
CA GLY A 283 -24.40 -24.85 -29.51
C GLY A 283 -24.36 -23.39 -29.01
N PRO A 284 -24.11 -22.42 -29.91
CA PRO A 284 -23.95 -21.00 -29.59
C PRO A 284 -25.21 -20.37 -28.99
N GLY A 285 -26.37 -20.99 -29.11
CA GLY A 285 -27.62 -20.59 -28.45
C GLY A 285 -27.52 -20.56 -26.93
N ALA A 286 -26.63 -21.35 -26.33
CA ALA A 286 -26.39 -21.37 -24.90
C ALA A 286 -25.92 -20.00 -24.35
N LEU A 287 -25.31 -19.15 -25.17
CA LEU A 287 -24.87 -17.82 -24.78
C LEU A 287 -26.03 -16.82 -24.60
N LYS A 288 -27.14 -17.02 -25.32
CA LYS A 288 -28.30 -16.12 -25.36
C LYS A 288 -28.98 -16.03 -23.97
N GLY A 289 -29.09 -17.16 -23.26
CA GLY A 289 -29.74 -17.24 -21.95
C GLY A 289 -29.08 -16.30 -20.92
N ASN A 290 -27.76 -16.26 -20.91
CA ASN A 290 -26.97 -15.44 -20.01
C ASN A 290 -26.60 -14.06 -20.58
N LYS A 291 -27.18 -13.69 -21.73
CA LYS A 291 -26.95 -12.39 -22.40
C LYS A 291 -25.48 -12.10 -22.72
N TYR A 292 -24.71 -13.15 -23.11
CA TYR A 292 -23.36 -12.96 -23.59
C TYR A 292 -23.34 -12.50 -25.05
N GLU A 293 -22.35 -11.68 -25.37
CA GLU A 293 -21.96 -11.28 -26.72
C GLU A 293 -20.51 -11.67 -26.96
N VAL A 294 -20.21 -12.14 -28.16
CA VAL A 294 -18.84 -12.28 -28.64
C VAL A 294 -18.47 -10.96 -29.32
N VAL A 295 -17.30 -10.46 -29.06
CA VAL A 295 -16.78 -9.19 -29.61
C VAL A 295 -15.43 -9.41 -30.27
N ASP A 296 -15.09 -8.55 -31.23
CA ASP A 296 -13.79 -8.57 -31.91
C ASP A 296 -12.65 -7.93 -31.10
N SER A 297 -13.01 -7.02 -30.24
CA SER A 297 -12.02 -6.22 -29.47
C SER A 297 -12.60 -5.67 -28.16
N TRP A 298 -11.74 -5.18 -27.27
CA TRP A 298 -12.14 -4.42 -26.07
C TRP A 298 -12.19 -2.92 -26.33
N SER A 299 -12.47 -2.49 -27.57
CA SER A 299 -12.68 -1.08 -27.89
C SER A 299 -13.97 -0.54 -27.28
N SER A 300 -14.13 0.78 -27.27
CA SER A 300 -15.38 1.43 -26.83
C SER A 300 -16.58 1.13 -27.73
N ASN A 301 -16.33 0.73 -28.97
CA ASN A 301 -17.36 0.38 -29.95
C ASN A 301 -16.98 -0.92 -30.71
N PRO A 302 -17.00 -2.08 -30.03
CA PRO A 302 -16.58 -3.34 -30.63
C PRO A 302 -17.62 -3.86 -31.62
N VAL A 303 -17.15 -4.56 -32.66
CA VAL A 303 -18.03 -5.29 -33.59
C VAL A 303 -18.52 -6.58 -32.91
N ILE A 304 -19.83 -6.81 -32.99
CA ILE A 304 -20.42 -8.07 -32.50
C ILE A 304 -20.14 -9.16 -33.49
N VAL A 305 -19.48 -10.22 -33.02
CA VAL A 305 -19.16 -11.41 -33.80
C VAL A 305 -20.29 -12.42 -33.65
N ASP A 306 -20.69 -13.07 -34.77
CA ASP A 306 -21.68 -14.15 -34.70
C ASP A 306 -21.08 -15.34 -33.93
N PRO A 307 -21.66 -15.76 -32.81
CA PRO A 307 -21.18 -16.88 -32.04
C PRO A 307 -21.12 -18.20 -32.81
N ALA A 308 -21.86 -18.34 -33.93
CA ALA A 308 -21.84 -19.52 -34.77
C ALA A 308 -20.53 -19.66 -35.58
N THR A 309 -19.80 -18.58 -35.78
CA THR A 309 -18.49 -18.57 -36.49
C THR A 309 -17.31 -18.94 -35.59
N VAL A 310 -17.52 -19.08 -34.28
CA VAL A 310 -16.46 -19.36 -33.29
C VAL A 310 -16.30 -20.87 -33.12
N ASP A 311 -15.06 -21.35 -33.22
CA ASP A 311 -14.73 -22.73 -32.85
C ASP A 311 -14.67 -22.90 -31.35
N TRP A 312 -15.84 -23.15 -30.74
CA TRP A 312 -15.96 -23.31 -29.28
C TRP A 312 -15.19 -24.51 -28.72
N LYS A 313 -14.91 -25.55 -29.57
CA LYS A 313 -14.08 -26.68 -29.14
C LYS A 313 -12.63 -26.25 -29.00
N ALA A 314 -12.12 -25.50 -29.97
CA ALA A 314 -10.77 -24.95 -29.91
C ALA A 314 -10.60 -23.94 -28.75
N VAL A 315 -11.62 -23.11 -28.48
CA VAL A 315 -11.62 -22.20 -27.33
C VAL A 315 -11.59 -22.97 -26.00
N ALA A 316 -12.43 -24.02 -25.86
CA ALA A 316 -12.43 -24.86 -24.66
C ALA A 316 -11.10 -25.60 -24.45
N ALA A 317 -10.44 -26.01 -25.54
CA ALA A 317 -9.12 -26.65 -25.53
C ALA A 317 -7.98 -25.65 -25.26
N GLY A 318 -8.23 -24.34 -25.34
CA GLY A 318 -7.22 -23.29 -25.16
C GLY A 318 -6.31 -23.06 -26.36
N THR A 319 -6.69 -23.60 -27.55
CA THR A 319 -5.98 -23.41 -28.83
C THR A 319 -6.50 -22.22 -29.63
N ALA A 320 -7.64 -21.66 -29.23
CA ALA A 320 -8.20 -20.41 -29.74
C ALA A 320 -8.72 -19.53 -28.61
N HIS A 321 -8.97 -18.26 -28.90
CA HIS A 321 -9.52 -17.28 -27.96
C HIS A 321 -10.82 -16.70 -28.48
N ALA A 322 -11.76 -16.38 -27.58
CA ALA A 322 -12.97 -15.63 -27.89
C ALA A 322 -13.17 -14.56 -26.83
N LEU A 323 -13.36 -13.31 -27.24
CA LEU A 323 -13.64 -12.20 -26.33
C LEU A 323 -15.15 -12.17 -26.05
N LEU A 324 -15.53 -12.40 -24.80
CA LEU A 324 -16.93 -12.40 -24.38
C LEU A 324 -17.21 -11.29 -23.39
N ARG A 325 -18.34 -10.61 -23.56
CA ARG A 325 -18.89 -9.72 -22.55
C ARG A 325 -20.35 -10.09 -22.25
N GLN A 326 -20.75 -9.91 -20.98
CA GLN A 326 -22.13 -10.05 -20.57
C GLN A 326 -22.80 -8.67 -20.55
N LYS A 327 -24.00 -8.59 -21.16
CA LYS A 327 -24.78 -7.32 -21.21
C LYS A 327 -25.19 -6.85 -19.82
N PRO A 328 -25.35 -5.52 -19.61
CA PRO A 328 -25.84 -4.94 -18.36
C PRO A 328 -27.35 -5.19 -18.21
N THR A 329 -27.71 -6.38 -17.80
CA THR A 329 -29.08 -6.81 -17.52
C THR A 329 -29.19 -7.23 -16.06
N GLY A 330 -30.41 -7.53 -15.57
CA GLY A 330 -30.62 -8.03 -14.22
C GLY A 330 -29.86 -9.31 -13.87
N ALA A 331 -29.42 -10.09 -14.87
CA ALA A 331 -28.62 -11.30 -14.70
C ALA A 331 -27.10 -11.06 -14.80
N ASN A 332 -26.67 -9.82 -15.02
CA ASN A 332 -25.25 -9.51 -15.14
C ASN A 332 -24.49 -9.76 -13.82
N SER A 333 -23.43 -10.54 -13.91
CA SER A 333 -22.61 -10.90 -12.74
C SER A 333 -22.00 -9.70 -12.00
N MET A 334 -21.84 -8.54 -12.69
CA MET A 334 -21.37 -7.28 -12.10
C MET A 334 -22.45 -6.50 -11.36
N GLY A 335 -23.72 -6.94 -11.44
CA GLY A 335 -24.85 -6.15 -10.98
C GLY A 335 -24.93 -4.80 -11.70
N LYS A 336 -25.32 -3.74 -10.97
CA LYS A 336 -25.53 -2.41 -11.54
C LYS A 336 -24.37 -1.44 -11.38
N MET A 337 -23.35 -1.79 -10.61
CA MET A 337 -22.23 -0.88 -10.30
C MET A 337 -20.91 -1.62 -10.20
N LYS A 338 -19.87 -1.03 -10.78
CA LYS A 338 -18.47 -1.48 -10.67
C LYS A 338 -17.61 -0.31 -10.18
N PHE A 339 -16.66 -0.60 -9.30
CA PHE A 339 -15.72 0.35 -8.72
C PHE A 339 -14.31 -0.14 -8.99
N PRO A 340 -13.72 0.26 -10.11
CA PRO A 340 -12.36 -0.12 -10.46
C PRO A 340 -11.32 0.69 -9.66
N PHE A 341 -10.16 0.09 -9.46
CA PHE A 341 -8.95 0.75 -8.99
C PHE A 341 -7.74 0.04 -9.59
N GLU A 342 -6.69 0.81 -9.88
CA GLU A 342 -5.49 0.26 -10.49
C GLU A 342 -4.78 -0.70 -9.52
N ASN A 343 -4.42 -1.91 -9.99
CA ASN A 343 -3.70 -2.90 -9.19
C ASN A 343 -2.91 -3.93 -10.01
N GLY A 344 -2.95 -3.87 -11.34
CA GLY A 344 -2.25 -4.80 -12.24
C GLY A 344 -2.76 -6.25 -12.22
N LEU A 345 -3.71 -6.59 -11.33
CA LEU A 345 -4.25 -7.95 -11.15
C LEU A 345 -5.71 -8.09 -11.62
N GLY A 346 -6.30 -7.01 -12.12
CA GLY A 346 -7.68 -6.99 -12.59
C GLY A 346 -8.74 -7.17 -11.50
N ILE A 347 -8.40 -6.90 -10.25
CA ILE A 347 -9.33 -6.96 -9.10
C ILE A 347 -10.08 -5.64 -8.99
N TYR A 348 -11.37 -5.70 -8.76
CA TYR A 348 -12.25 -4.54 -8.54
C TYR A 348 -13.39 -4.89 -7.58
N LEU A 349 -14.07 -3.85 -7.10
CA LEU A 349 -15.31 -4.02 -6.34
C LEU A 349 -16.49 -3.91 -7.31
N HIS A 350 -17.56 -4.67 -7.05
CA HIS A 350 -18.76 -4.61 -7.87
C HIS A 350 -20.01 -5.07 -7.13
N ASP A 351 -21.14 -4.68 -7.65
CA ASP A 351 -22.43 -5.19 -7.25
C ASP A 351 -22.64 -6.67 -7.70
N THR A 352 -23.73 -7.29 -7.31
CA THR A 352 -24.08 -8.64 -7.72
C THR A 352 -25.60 -8.84 -7.65
N PRO A 353 -26.20 -9.57 -8.62
CA PRO A 353 -27.58 -10.00 -8.49
C PRO A 353 -27.78 -11.09 -7.41
N HIS A 354 -26.72 -11.78 -7.02
CA HIS A 354 -26.71 -12.89 -6.06
C HIS A 354 -26.62 -12.39 -4.63
N LYS A 355 -27.69 -11.75 -4.13
CA LYS A 355 -27.74 -11.19 -2.77
C LYS A 355 -27.80 -12.25 -1.68
N GLU A 356 -28.18 -13.48 -2.01
CA GLU A 356 -28.18 -14.64 -1.11
C GLU A 356 -26.80 -14.96 -0.53
N TYR A 357 -25.71 -14.69 -1.24
CA TYR A 357 -24.33 -14.92 -0.75
C TYR A 357 -23.99 -14.15 0.53
N PHE A 358 -24.65 -13.03 0.76
CA PHE A 358 -24.41 -12.23 1.97
C PHE A 358 -25.08 -12.81 3.23
N LYS A 359 -25.94 -13.81 3.07
CA LYS A 359 -26.52 -14.60 4.17
C LYS A 359 -25.58 -15.69 4.65
N GLU A 360 -24.63 -16.10 3.79
CA GLU A 360 -23.67 -17.14 4.09
C GLU A 360 -22.67 -16.73 5.18
N ALA A 361 -22.37 -17.66 6.09
CA ALA A 361 -21.34 -17.46 7.10
C ALA A 361 -19.94 -17.42 6.47
N LYS A 362 -19.68 -18.27 5.45
CA LYS A 362 -18.44 -18.31 4.66
C LYS A 362 -18.68 -17.59 3.35
N ARG A 363 -18.01 -16.47 3.14
CA ARG A 363 -18.18 -15.64 1.94
C ARG A 363 -16.94 -15.60 1.02
N THR A 364 -16.15 -16.66 1.04
CA THR A 364 -15.04 -16.90 0.09
C THR A 364 -15.60 -17.64 -1.12
N LEU A 365 -16.30 -16.91 -2.03
CA LEU A 365 -17.12 -17.51 -3.10
C LEU A 365 -16.84 -16.92 -4.50
N SER A 366 -16.02 -15.87 -4.62
CA SER A 366 -15.70 -15.25 -5.91
C SER A 366 -14.42 -15.85 -6.53
N ASN A 367 -14.10 -15.41 -7.73
CA ASN A 367 -12.84 -15.73 -8.40
C ASN A 367 -11.78 -14.62 -8.23
N GLY A 368 -11.81 -13.92 -7.08
CA GLY A 368 -10.85 -12.89 -6.69
C GLY A 368 -11.45 -11.50 -6.53
N CYS A 369 -12.38 -11.07 -7.41
CA CYS A 369 -13.07 -9.77 -7.26
C CYS A 369 -13.97 -9.72 -6.04
N ILE A 370 -14.25 -8.50 -5.56
CA ILE A 370 -14.96 -8.26 -4.31
C ILE A 370 -16.40 -7.82 -4.60
N ARG A 371 -17.39 -8.63 -4.16
CA ARG A 371 -18.80 -8.31 -4.33
C ARG A 371 -19.32 -7.54 -3.12
N LEU A 372 -20.11 -6.50 -3.36
CA LEU A 372 -20.66 -5.60 -2.33
C LEU A 372 -22.11 -5.96 -2.01
N GLU A 373 -22.44 -6.04 -0.73
CA GLU A 373 -23.81 -6.26 -0.24
C GLU A 373 -24.72 -5.08 -0.64
N ARG A 374 -24.24 -3.84 -0.41
CA ARG A 374 -24.97 -2.58 -0.62
C ARG A 374 -24.18 -1.65 -1.54
N ALA A 375 -24.03 -2.05 -2.80
CA ALA A 375 -23.21 -1.31 -3.76
C ALA A 375 -23.73 0.11 -4.04
N ALA A 376 -25.05 0.33 -4.02
CA ALA A 376 -25.65 1.66 -4.21
C ALA A 376 -25.36 2.58 -3.01
N ASP A 377 -25.41 2.08 -1.77
CA ASP A 377 -25.06 2.87 -0.58
C ASP A 377 -23.58 3.24 -0.59
N PHE A 378 -22.73 2.27 -0.95
CA PHE A 378 -21.30 2.51 -1.13
C PHE A 378 -21.03 3.59 -2.20
N GLY A 379 -21.70 3.49 -3.36
CA GLY A 379 -21.62 4.49 -4.42
C GLY A 379 -22.09 5.87 -3.97
N THR A 380 -23.19 5.94 -3.23
CA THR A 380 -23.72 7.18 -2.65
C THR A 380 -22.69 7.83 -1.72
N TRP A 381 -22.08 7.04 -0.85
CA TRP A 381 -21.03 7.54 0.04
C TRP A 381 -19.79 8.01 -0.73
N MET A 382 -19.38 7.26 -1.78
CA MET A 382 -18.22 7.63 -2.60
C MET A 382 -18.43 8.95 -3.34
N MET A 383 -19.59 9.15 -3.93
CA MET A 383 -19.94 10.32 -4.74
C MET A 383 -20.40 11.54 -3.91
N GLY A 384 -20.93 11.31 -2.70
CA GLY A 384 -21.53 12.36 -1.87
C GLY A 384 -22.95 12.75 -2.29
N HIS A 385 -23.55 12.01 -3.22
CA HIS A 385 -24.95 12.15 -3.66
C HIS A 385 -25.53 10.79 -4.02
N PRO A 386 -26.88 10.64 -4.09
CA PRO A 386 -27.53 9.35 -4.37
C PRO A 386 -27.03 8.69 -5.66
N ALA A 387 -26.64 7.42 -5.57
CA ALA A 387 -26.33 6.59 -6.74
C ALA A 387 -27.62 6.10 -7.41
N ARG A 388 -27.80 6.38 -8.70
CA ARG A 388 -28.98 6.02 -9.48
C ARG A 388 -28.61 5.33 -10.80
N PRO A 389 -28.06 4.12 -10.75
CA PRO A 389 -27.66 3.40 -11.97
C PRO A 389 -28.83 2.99 -12.85
N GLU A 390 -30.04 2.84 -12.29
CA GLU A 390 -31.28 2.47 -13.03
C GLU A 390 -31.71 3.50 -14.06
N ASP A 391 -31.37 4.76 -13.85
CA ASP A 391 -31.79 5.89 -14.71
C ASP A 391 -30.75 6.20 -15.79
N THR A 392 -29.75 5.32 -16.00
CA THR A 392 -28.59 5.64 -16.83
C THR A 392 -28.37 4.61 -17.95
N SER A 393 -27.58 5.02 -18.95
CA SER A 393 -27.12 4.15 -20.02
C SER A 393 -26.09 3.10 -19.51
N ALA A 394 -25.84 2.10 -20.35
CA ALA A 394 -24.76 1.12 -20.11
C ALA A 394 -23.37 1.82 -20.08
N GLU A 395 -22.47 1.30 -19.26
CA GLU A 395 -21.06 1.73 -19.14
C GLU A 395 -20.88 3.21 -18.79
N LEU A 396 -21.86 3.84 -18.13
CA LEU A 396 -21.70 5.23 -17.71
C LEU A 396 -20.65 5.35 -16.62
N THR A 397 -19.57 6.05 -16.92
CA THR A 397 -18.53 6.40 -15.93
C THR A 397 -18.95 7.64 -15.14
N VAL A 398 -18.99 7.50 -13.81
CA VAL A 398 -19.34 8.57 -12.87
C VAL A 398 -18.12 8.85 -11.97
N PRO A 399 -17.45 10.01 -12.15
CA PRO A 399 -16.28 10.35 -11.36
C PRO A 399 -16.64 10.66 -9.90
N PHE A 400 -15.71 10.37 -8.97
CA PHE A 400 -15.82 10.83 -7.60
C PHE A 400 -15.26 12.25 -7.46
N PRO A 401 -15.74 13.04 -6.47
CA PRO A 401 -15.21 14.38 -6.21
C PRO A 401 -13.70 14.39 -5.91
N ARG A 402 -13.21 13.30 -5.34
CA ARG A 402 -11.79 13.05 -5.02
C ARG A 402 -11.50 11.56 -5.09
N GLY A 403 -10.24 11.21 -5.38
CA GLY A 403 -9.79 9.83 -5.24
C GLY A 403 -9.92 9.35 -3.79
N VAL A 404 -10.43 8.13 -3.61
CA VAL A 404 -10.61 7.52 -2.29
C VAL A 404 -9.68 6.32 -2.15
N PRO A 405 -8.72 6.36 -1.21
CA PRO A 405 -7.83 5.23 -0.94
C PRO A 405 -8.60 3.99 -0.52
N ILE A 406 -8.15 2.85 -1.00
CA ILE A 406 -8.65 1.54 -0.61
C ILE A 406 -7.50 0.65 -0.16
N TYR A 407 -7.69 -0.04 0.96
CA TYR A 407 -6.81 -1.07 1.48
C TYR A 407 -7.57 -2.37 1.61
N VAL A 408 -7.16 -3.37 0.85
CA VAL A 408 -7.65 -4.75 0.94
C VAL A 408 -6.59 -5.54 1.67
N THR A 409 -6.84 -5.86 2.92
CA THR A 409 -5.88 -6.52 3.83
C THR A 409 -6.43 -7.85 4.33
N TYR A 410 -5.63 -8.56 5.13
CA TYR A 410 -6.00 -9.86 5.69
C TYR A 410 -5.75 -9.86 7.19
N LEU A 411 -6.80 -9.61 7.97
CA LEU A 411 -6.72 -9.45 9.42
C LEU A 411 -7.45 -10.60 10.12
N THR A 412 -6.70 -11.47 10.77
CA THR A 412 -7.22 -12.54 11.61
C THR A 412 -7.28 -12.14 13.10
N ALA A 413 -6.81 -10.94 13.42
CA ALA A 413 -7.02 -10.24 14.67
C ALA A 413 -7.60 -8.85 14.34
N LEU A 414 -8.79 -8.57 14.82
CA LEU A 414 -9.52 -7.32 14.58
C LEU A 414 -9.95 -6.69 15.90
N PRO A 415 -9.92 -5.35 15.99
CA PRO A 415 -10.53 -4.66 17.12
C PRO A 415 -12.06 -4.92 17.20
N ASP A 416 -12.54 -5.27 18.38
CA ASP A 416 -13.95 -5.45 18.67
C ASP A 416 -14.26 -4.94 20.09
N THR A 417 -15.03 -3.85 20.19
CA THR A 417 -15.50 -3.26 21.46
C THR A 417 -14.45 -3.19 22.59
N GLY A 418 -13.23 -2.69 22.23
CA GLY A 418 -12.12 -2.51 23.19
C GLY A 418 -11.30 -3.78 23.48
N LYS A 419 -11.61 -4.89 22.79
CA LYS A 419 -10.85 -6.14 22.81
C LYS A 419 -10.39 -6.52 21.42
N ILE A 420 -9.58 -7.54 21.30
CA ILE A 420 -9.22 -8.14 20.02
C ILE A 420 -10.02 -9.42 19.83
N ALA A 421 -10.79 -9.45 18.74
CA ALA A 421 -11.45 -10.66 18.27
C ALA A 421 -10.51 -11.40 17.30
N TYR A 422 -10.26 -12.67 17.56
CA TYR A 422 -9.49 -13.53 16.67
C TYR A 422 -10.42 -14.29 15.73
N GLY A 423 -10.34 -13.96 14.43
CA GLY A 423 -11.11 -14.59 13.37
C GLY A 423 -10.49 -15.88 12.83
N LYS A 424 -11.15 -16.51 11.86
CA LYS A 424 -10.64 -17.68 11.16
C LYS A 424 -9.59 -17.28 10.12
N ASP A 425 -8.51 -18.05 10.04
CA ASP A 425 -7.55 -17.95 8.94
C ASP A 425 -8.08 -18.70 7.72
N VAL A 426 -8.93 -18.01 6.93
CA VAL A 426 -9.67 -18.64 5.81
C VAL A 426 -8.77 -18.98 4.61
N TYR A 427 -7.59 -18.37 4.50
CA TYR A 427 -6.63 -18.63 3.43
C TYR A 427 -5.38 -19.37 3.87
N GLY A 428 -5.20 -19.60 5.18
CA GLY A 428 -4.00 -20.23 5.73
C GLY A 428 -2.76 -19.34 5.60
N TRP A 429 -2.93 -18.01 5.78
CA TRP A 429 -1.83 -17.05 5.66
C TRP A 429 -1.19 -16.65 6.99
N ASP A 430 -1.69 -17.16 8.10
CA ASP A 430 -1.07 -16.98 9.39
C ASP A 430 0.01 -18.07 9.63
N PRO A 431 1.07 -17.78 10.39
CA PRO A 431 2.01 -18.81 10.79
C PRO A 431 1.32 -19.89 11.63
N PRO A 432 1.77 -21.14 11.57
CA PRO A 432 1.26 -22.20 12.43
C PRO A 432 1.34 -21.78 13.89
N SER A 433 0.26 -22.00 14.65
CA SER A 433 0.30 -21.79 16.10
C SER A 433 1.33 -22.74 16.72
N PRO A 434 2.10 -22.32 17.74
CA PRO A 434 3.03 -23.21 18.43
C PRO A 434 2.39 -24.53 18.89
N ASN A 435 1.11 -24.50 19.28
CA ASN A 435 0.35 -25.70 19.68
C ASN A 435 0.01 -26.63 18.50
N THR A 436 -0.19 -26.11 17.28
CA THR A 436 -0.40 -26.96 16.09
C THR A 436 0.89 -27.62 15.60
N ALA A 437 2.03 -26.98 15.80
CA ALA A 437 3.32 -27.58 15.47
C ALA A 437 3.64 -28.76 16.39
N GLN A 438 3.33 -28.70 17.70
CA GLN A 438 3.50 -29.78 18.61
C GLN A 438 2.59 -31.00 18.32
N THR A 439 1.34 -30.74 17.93
CA THR A 439 0.38 -31.80 17.55
C THR A 439 0.80 -32.50 16.25
N ALA A 440 1.34 -31.76 15.28
CA ALA A 440 1.83 -32.32 14.03
C ALA A 440 3.09 -33.19 14.23
N VAL A 441 3.99 -32.77 15.12
CA VAL A 441 5.20 -33.57 15.49
C VAL A 441 4.80 -34.81 16.25
N GLN A 442 3.81 -34.77 17.17
CA GLN A 442 3.30 -35.93 17.88
C GLN A 442 2.55 -36.91 16.96
N ALA A 443 1.80 -36.41 15.98
CA ALA A 443 1.11 -37.25 14.99
C ALA A 443 2.10 -37.93 14.01
N ALA A 444 3.20 -37.28 13.67
CA ALA A 444 4.24 -37.84 12.82
C ALA A 444 5.15 -38.86 13.60
N GLY A 445 5.29 -38.67 14.90
CA GLY A 445 6.07 -39.62 15.77
C GLY A 445 5.30 -40.83 16.25
N ALA A 446 3.97 -40.86 16.10
CA ALA A 446 3.13 -42.00 16.49
C ALA A 446 2.88 -43.00 15.35
N GLY A 447 3.45 -42.76 14.16
CA GLY A 447 3.33 -43.59 12.95
C GLY A 447 4.62 -44.30 12.54
N SER A 448 5.63 -44.42 13.45
CA SER A 448 6.90 -45.13 13.18
C SER A 448 7.01 -46.38 14.04
#